data_4f8f42b55d7f89253de5b764c47bb046
#
_entry.id   4f8f42b55d7f89253de5b764c47bb046
#
_cell.length_a   1.000
_cell.length_b   1.000
_cell.length_c   1.000
_cell.angle_alpha   90.00
_cell.angle_beta   90.00
_cell.angle_gamma   90.00
#
_symmetry.space_group_name_H-M   'P 1'
#
loop_
_entity.id
_entity.type
_entity.pdbx_description
1 polymer ?
#
loop_
_entity_poly.entity_id
_entity_poly.type
_entity_poly.pdbx_seq_one_letter_code
_entity_poly.pdbx_strand_id
1 'polypeptide(L)'
;GRDFKFVTEAYYKWLNDLIPYKVDNVRIRYLGKNNSKGYATGVDFRINGQFVNEAESWASLSLLKTEEDIQDDVYYIRLNARGDTIRGYTIDKQAVDSIQVIPGYLPRLTDQRLTFSIFFSDYLPKFPTFKMHMTLVFGTGFPVGPPGNNRYTDINRYPFYRRVDIGFSKIFNDENRRAKSRFTALNKLKALSLSLEVFNLFQVNNVVSYTWVSDVYGTKYGVPNYLTGRQLSLRLSAKF
;
A
#
# COMPACT_ATOMS: atom_id res chain seq x y z
N GLY A 1 34.29 -10.54 -5.07
CA GLY A 1 33.28 -9.75 -5.76
C GLY A 1 32.08 -9.60 -4.86
N ARG A 2 31.39 -8.50 -4.95
CA ARG A 2 30.11 -8.31 -4.24
C ARG A 2 29.04 -9.06 -5.02
N ASP A 3 28.35 -10.00 -4.38
CA ASP A 3 27.31 -10.79 -5.04
C ASP A 3 25.97 -10.01 -5.04
N PHE A 4 25.56 -9.60 -6.24
CA PHE A 4 24.23 -9.04 -6.47
C PHE A 4 23.39 -10.04 -7.23
N LYS A 5 22.16 -10.25 -6.76
CA LYS A 5 21.15 -11.01 -7.45
C LYS A 5 20.08 -10.07 -7.98
N PHE A 6 19.95 -10.00 -9.29
CA PHE A 6 18.88 -9.31 -9.97
C PHE A 6 17.83 -10.32 -10.45
N VAL A 7 16.57 -10.05 -10.18
CA VAL A 7 15.44 -10.88 -10.59
C VAL A 7 14.44 -9.97 -11.29
N THR A 8 13.98 -10.40 -12.44
CA THR A 8 12.88 -9.75 -13.18
C THR A 8 11.87 -10.83 -13.51
N GLU A 9 10.59 -10.51 -13.27
CA GLU A 9 9.46 -11.36 -13.60
C GLU A 9 8.42 -10.52 -14.36
N ALA A 10 7.97 -11.02 -15.50
CA ALA A 10 6.83 -10.49 -16.22
C ALA A 10 5.73 -11.55 -16.22
N TYR A 11 4.49 -11.14 -15.99
CA TYR A 11 3.38 -12.06 -15.89
C TYR A 11 2.09 -11.51 -16.49
N TYR A 12 1.27 -12.45 -16.96
CA TYR A 12 -0.13 -12.21 -17.33
C TYR A 12 -0.99 -13.33 -16.76
N LYS A 13 -2.01 -12.97 -15.99
CA LYS A 13 -2.93 -13.92 -15.33
C LYS A 13 -4.35 -13.64 -15.80
N TRP A 14 -5.02 -14.65 -16.37
CA TRP A 14 -6.46 -14.63 -16.61
C TRP A 14 -7.18 -15.00 -15.34
N LEU A 15 -8.22 -14.28 -15.02
CA LEU A 15 -9.04 -14.47 -13.83
C LEU A 15 -10.46 -14.75 -14.31
N ASN A 16 -10.94 -15.96 -14.04
CA ASN A 16 -12.30 -16.39 -14.40
C ASN A 16 -13.09 -16.68 -13.14
N ASP A 17 -14.42 -16.66 -13.27
CA ASP A 17 -15.36 -17.02 -12.20
C ASP A 17 -15.10 -16.29 -10.89
N LEU A 18 -14.74 -15.02 -10.98
CA LEU A 18 -14.52 -14.19 -9.82
C LEU A 18 -15.84 -13.83 -9.14
N ILE A 19 -15.81 -13.76 -7.81
CA ILE A 19 -16.90 -13.21 -7.02
C ILE A 19 -16.65 -11.73 -6.79
N PRO A 20 -17.40 -10.82 -7.45
CA PRO A 20 -17.24 -9.39 -7.23
C PRO A 20 -17.57 -9.02 -5.79
N TYR A 21 -16.90 -7.98 -5.29
CA TYR A 21 -17.19 -7.45 -3.97
C TYR A 21 -17.20 -5.91 -3.99
N LYS A 22 -17.88 -5.34 -3.00
CA LYS A 22 -17.91 -3.90 -2.73
C LYS A 22 -17.25 -3.64 -1.37
N VAL A 23 -16.60 -2.50 -1.26
CA VAL A 23 -16.14 -2.00 0.03
C VAL A 23 -17.15 -0.97 0.51
N ASP A 24 -17.80 -1.27 1.65
CA ASP A 24 -18.78 -0.41 2.28
C ASP A 24 -18.19 0.12 3.59
N ASN A 25 -17.62 1.30 3.54
CA ASN A 25 -16.74 1.90 4.54
C ASN A 25 -15.52 0.98 4.81
N VAL A 26 -15.55 0.19 5.88
CA VAL A 26 -14.49 -0.76 6.26
C VAL A 26 -14.89 -2.22 6.06
N ARG A 27 -16.09 -2.48 5.54
CA ARG A 27 -16.60 -3.83 5.36
C ARG A 27 -16.49 -4.27 3.90
N ILE A 28 -16.06 -5.49 3.69
CA ILE A 28 -16.08 -6.15 2.39
C ILE A 28 -17.41 -6.90 2.28
N ARG A 29 -18.17 -6.61 1.24
CA ARG A 29 -19.44 -7.28 0.94
C ARG A 29 -19.31 -7.98 -0.40
N TYR A 30 -19.29 -9.32 -0.40
CA TYR A 30 -19.31 -10.13 -1.59
C TYR A 30 -20.71 -10.16 -2.21
N LEU A 31 -20.78 -10.15 -3.55
CA LEU A 31 -22.05 -10.21 -4.27
C LEU A 31 -22.62 -11.64 -4.37
N GLY A 32 -21.83 -12.66 -4.03
CA GLY A 32 -22.24 -14.06 -3.94
C GLY A 32 -22.51 -14.76 -5.28
N LYS A 33 -22.08 -14.17 -6.39
CA LYS A 33 -22.18 -14.74 -7.74
C LYS A 33 -20.81 -14.76 -8.40
N ASN A 34 -20.46 -15.85 -9.08
CA ASN A 34 -19.22 -16.00 -9.85
C ASN A 34 -19.43 -15.42 -11.26
N ASN A 35 -19.76 -14.14 -11.36
CA ASN A 35 -20.10 -13.47 -12.62
C ASN A 35 -19.12 -12.38 -13.02
N SER A 36 -17.86 -12.53 -12.64
CA SER A 36 -16.83 -11.61 -13.07
C SER A 36 -15.64 -12.34 -13.67
N LYS A 37 -15.06 -11.76 -14.69
CA LYS A 37 -13.80 -12.17 -15.32
C LYS A 37 -12.83 -11.00 -15.28
N GLY A 38 -11.54 -11.27 -15.35
CA GLY A 38 -10.55 -10.21 -15.27
C GLY A 38 -9.17 -10.65 -15.71
N TYR A 39 -8.22 -9.76 -15.49
CA TYR A 39 -6.82 -10.08 -15.68
C TYR A 39 -5.93 -9.33 -14.68
N ALA A 40 -4.74 -9.84 -14.48
CA ALA A 40 -3.66 -9.16 -13.82
C ALA A 40 -2.39 -9.31 -14.66
N THR A 41 -1.77 -8.20 -14.99
CA THR A 41 -0.51 -8.17 -15.74
C THR A 41 0.46 -7.23 -15.08
N GLY A 42 1.74 -7.59 -15.11
CA GLY A 42 2.74 -6.77 -14.44
C GLY A 42 4.17 -7.19 -14.75
N VAL A 43 5.07 -6.36 -14.26
CA VAL A 43 6.51 -6.60 -14.29
C VAL A 43 7.08 -6.24 -12.92
N ASP A 44 7.81 -7.17 -12.35
CA ASP A 44 8.48 -7.04 -11.07
C ASP A 44 10.00 -7.05 -11.27
N PHE A 45 10.68 -6.12 -10.61
CA PHE A 45 12.13 -6.04 -10.56
C PHE A 45 12.57 -6.13 -9.12
N ARG A 46 13.58 -6.93 -8.86
CA ARG A 46 14.18 -7.04 -7.53
C ARG A 46 15.69 -7.17 -7.64
N ILE A 47 16.39 -6.37 -6.85
CA ILE A 47 17.83 -6.49 -6.63
C ILE A 47 18.09 -6.77 -5.17
N ASN A 48 18.88 -7.80 -4.88
CA ASN A 48 19.37 -8.09 -3.54
C ASN A 48 20.89 -8.15 -3.60
N GLY A 49 21.55 -7.76 -2.55
CA GLY A 49 22.99 -7.87 -2.45
C GLY A 49 23.57 -7.21 -1.24
N GLN A 50 24.86 -7.36 -1.09
CA GLN A 50 25.64 -6.71 -0.05
C GLN A 50 26.27 -5.46 -0.63
N PHE A 51 25.64 -4.29 -0.46
CA PHE A 51 26.24 -2.99 -0.80
C PHE A 51 27.45 -2.71 0.09
N VAL A 52 27.40 -3.24 1.31
CA VAL A 52 28.48 -3.26 2.29
C VAL A 52 28.65 -4.68 2.79
N ASN A 53 29.88 -5.09 3.11
CA ASN A 53 30.17 -6.44 3.61
C ASN A 53 29.31 -6.74 4.84
N GLU A 54 28.67 -7.92 4.83
CA GLU A 54 27.86 -8.45 5.92
C GLU A 54 26.53 -7.70 6.19
N ALA A 55 26.15 -6.77 5.31
CA ALA A 55 24.87 -6.08 5.39
C ALA A 55 24.07 -6.32 4.11
N GLU A 56 23.01 -7.13 4.21
CA GLU A 56 22.09 -7.38 3.10
C GLU A 56 21.16 -6.18 2.91
N SER A 57 21.05 -5.76 1.66
CA SER A 57 20.14 -4.70 1.24
C SER A 57 19.38 -5.16 0.01
N TRP A 58 18.19 -4.64 -0.18
CA TRP A 58 17.40 -4.95 -1.36
C TRP A 58 16.55 -3.76 -1.81
N ALA A 59 16.25 -3.75 -3.08
CA ALA A 59 15.25 -2.85 -3.67
C ALA A 59 14.33 -3.64 -4.56
N SER A 60 13.06 -3.25 -4.59
CA SER A 60 12.04 -3.83 -5.47
C SER A 60 11.19 -2.76 -6.10
N LEU A 61 10.83 -2.97 -7.36
CA LEU A 61 9.89 -2.15 -8.12
C LEU A 61 8.88 -3.09 -8.76
N SER A 62 7.60 -2.85 -8.52
CA SER A 62 6.49 -3.59 -9.11
C SER A 62 5.60 -2.65 -9.90
N LEU A 63 5.31 -3.02 -11.14
CA LEU A 63 4.34 -2.36 -12.01
C LEU A 63 3.21 -3.33 -12.26
N LEU A 64 1.99 -2.99 -11.85
CA LEU A 64 0.81 -3.85 -11.93
C LEU A 64 -0.34 -3.12 -12.61
N LYS A 65 -1.05 -3.85 -13.46
CA LYS A 65 -2.40 -3.48 -13.93
C LYS A 65 -3.33 -4.66 -13.71
N THR A 66 -4.45 -4.45 -13.00
CA THR A 66 -5.48 -5.48 -12.82
C THR A 66 -6.85 -4.87 -12.96
N GLU A 67 -7.66 -5.48 -13.82
CA GLU A 67 -9.01 -5.05 -14.14
C GLU A 67 -9.95 -6.25 -14.12
N GLU A 68 -11.22 -5.99 -13.89
CA GLU A 68 -12.29 -7.00 -13.95
C GLU A 68 -13.52 -6.45 -14.63
N ASP A 69 -14.24 -7.32 -15.33
CA ASP A 69 -15.50 -7.09 -16.02
C ASP A 69 -16.56 -7.90 -15.31
N ILE A 70 -17.50 -7.22 -14.66
CA ILE A 70 -18.62 -7.85 -13.97
C ILE A 70 -19.73 -8.05 -15.03
N GLN A 71 -20.10 -9.29 -15.30
CA GLN A 71 -21.17 -9.59 -16.24
C GLN A 71 -22.50 -9.10 -15.69
N ASP A 72 -23.34 -8.58 -16.58
CA ASP A 72 -24.69 -8.07 -16.27
C ASP A 72 -24.73 -6.85 -15.34
N ASP A 73 -23.68 -6.06 -15.29
CA ASP A 73 -23.59 -4.82 -14.49
C ASP A 73 -24.08 -3.56 -15.23
N VAL A 74 -25.08 -3.73 -16.07
CA VAL A 74 -25.69 -2.65 -16.84
C VAL A 74 -26.27 -1.57 -15.92
N TYR A 75 -26.03 -0.30 -16.26
CA TYR A 75 -26.67 0.84 -15.59
C TYR A 75 -27.23 1.85 -16.59
N TYR A 76 -28.09 2.73 -16.09
CA TYR A 76 -28.76 3.72 -16.89
C TYR A 76 -28.40 5.12 -16.44
N ILE A 77 -27.92 5.96 -17.37
CA ILE A 77 -27.76 7.39 -17.15
C ILE A 77 -29.11 8.02 -17.48
N ARG A 78 -29.78 8.66 -16.51
CA ARG A 78 -31.05 9.33 -16.71
C ARG A 78 -30.84 10.74 -17.23
N LEU A 79 -31.61 11.14 -18.22
CA LEU A 79 -31.57 12.46 -18.84
C LEU A 79 -32.90 13.20 -18.60
N ASN A 80 -32.83 14.51 -18.36
CA ASN A 80 -33.98 15.39 -18.29
C ASN A 80 -34.41 15.87 -19.70
N ALA A 81 -35.48 16.64 -19.78
CA ALA A 81 -36.00 17.16 -21.05
C ALA A 81 -35.03 18.06 -21.81
N ARG A 82 -33.98 18.57 -21.16
CA ARG A 82 -32.92 19.37 -21.78
C ARG A 82 -31.74 18.53 -22.27
N GLY A 83 -31.74 17.24 -22.03
CA GLY A 83 -30.64 16.34 -22.30
C GLY A 83 -29.55 16.34 -21.23
N ASP A 84 -29.76 17.02 -20.07
CA ASP A 84 -28.78 17.02 -19.00
C ASP A 84 -28.84 15.71 -18.21
N THR A 85 -27.69 15.19 -17.81
CA THR A 85 -27.60 14.05 -16.89
C THR A 85 -28.17 14.44 -15.53
N ILE A 86 -29.13 13.65 -15.03
CA ILE A 86 -29.71 13.87 -13.70
C ILE A 86 -28.74 13.40 -12.63
N ARG A 87 -28.25 14.34 -11.86
CA ARG A 87 -27.37 14.16 -10.69
C ARG A 87 -27.97 14.80 -9.45
N GLY A 88 -27.35 14.62 -8.27
CA GLY A 88 -27.85 15.18 -7.02
C GLY A 88 -28.12 16.70 -7.06
N TYR A 89 -27.30 17.46 -7.80
CA TYR A 89 -27.37 18.92 -7.97
C TYR A 89 -28.17 19.38 -9.19
N THR A 90 -28.68 18.49 -10.03
CA THR A 90 -29.51 18.86 -11.19
C THR A 90 -30.85 19.40 -10.71
N ILE A 91 -31.25 20.57 -11.20
CA ILE A 91 -32.48 21.25 -10.80
C ILE A 91 -33.71 20.48 -11.28
N ASP A 92 -33.76 20.18 -12.59
CA ASP A 92 -34.82 19.38 -13.18
C ASP A 92 -34.44 17.89 -13.10
N LYS A 93 -35.07 17.17 -12.18
CA LYS A 93 -34.85 15.75 -11.93
C LYS A 93 -35.86 14.84 -12.60
N GLN A 94 -36.75 15.38 -13.44
CA GLN A 94 -37.70 14.57 -14.17
C GLN A 94 -36.98 13.86 -15.33
N ALA A 95 -36.85 12.54 -15.23
CA ALA A 95 -36.25 11.74 -16.28
C ALA A 95 -37.25 11.55 -17.42
N VAL A 96 -36.86 11.94 -18.63
CA VAL A 96 -37.60 11.73 -19.88
C VAL A 96 -36.93 10.71 -20.79
N ASP A 97 -35.63 10.48 -20.60
CA ASP A 97 -34.85 9.53 -21.38
C ASP A 97 -33.77 8.86 -20.53
N SER A 98 -33.19 7.77 -21.02
CA SER A 98 -32.08 7.08 -20.37
C SER A 98 -31.14 6.43 -21.38
N ILE A 99 -29.84 6.56 -21.09
CA ILE A 99 -28.78 5.90 -21.88
C ILE A 99 -28.33 4.67 -21.11
N GLN A 100 -28.40 3.51 -21.77
CA GLN A 100 -27.85 2.27 -21.23
C GLN A 100 -26.33 2.27 -21.37
N VAL A 101 -25.63 1.93 -20.29
CA VAL A 101 -24.16 1.84 -20.26
C VAL A 101 -23.75 0.48 -19.74
N ILE A 102 -22.84 -0.16 -20.47
CA ILE A 102 -22.15 -1.39 -20.09
C ILE A 102 -20.73 -1.00 -19.70
N PRO A 103 -20.32 -1.11 -18.44
CA PRO A 103 -19.02 -0.61 -17.95
C PRO A 103 -17.81 -1.32 -18.57
N GLY A 104 -17.93 -2.64 -18.78
CA GLY A 104 -16.81 -3.47 -19.23
C GLY A 104 -15.70 -3.57 -18.16
N TYR A 105 -14.45 -3.57 -18.59
CA TYR A 105 -13.31 -3.71 -17.71
C TYR A 105 -13.08 -2.48 -16.84
N LEU A 106 -13.07 -2.68 -15.54
CA LEU A 106 -12.85 -1.66 -14.52
C LEU A 106 -11.66 -2.04 -13.62
N PRO A 107 -10.92 -1.07 -13.10
CA PRO A 107 -9.85 -1.35 -12.15
C PRO A 107 -10.37 -2.15 -10.95
N ARG A 108 -9.70 -3.24 -10.61
CA ARG A 108 -9.97 -3.98 -9.37
C ARG A 108 -9.58 -3.13 -8.16
N LEU A 109 -10.23 -3.32 -7.05
CA LEU A 109 -9.93 -2.59 -5.81
C LEU A 109 -8.49 -2.82 -5.31
N THR A 110 -7.81 -3.85 -5.82
CA THR A 110 -6.41 -4.18 -5.56
C THR A 110 -5.44 -3.63 -6.62
N ASP A 111 -5.92 -2.80 -7.57
CA ASP A 111 -5.11 -2.26 -8.67
C ASP A 111 -4.18 -1.15 -8.18
N GLN A 112 -3.04 -1.52 -7.63
CA GLN A 112 -1.97 -0.60 -7.26
C GLN A 112 -0.92 -0.57 -8.38
N ARG A 113 -0.88 0.52 -9.14
CA ARG A 113 -0.12 0.61 -10.41
C ARG A 113 1.38 0.54 -10.26
N LEU A 114 1.91 1.08 -9.16
CA LEU A 114 3.34 1.09 -8.89
C LEU A 114 3.56 0.92 -7.39
N THR A 115 4.46 0.01 -7.06
CA THR A 115 4.99 -0.16 -5.70
C THR A 115 6.51 -0.18 -5.77
N PHE A 116 7.15 0.61 -4.93
CA PHE A 116 8.59 0.68 -4.81
C PHE A 116 8.99 0.57 -3.36
N SER A 117 9.97 -0.30 -3.08
CA SER A 117 10.46 -0.51 -1.72
C SER A 117 11.98 -0.68 -1.72
N ILE A 118 12.63 -0.06 -0.75
CA ILE A 118 14.06 -0.24 -0.49
C ILE A 118 14.24 -0.60 0.98
N PHE A 119 15.08 -1.56 1.23
CA PHE A 119 15.67 -1.81 2.54
C PHE A 119 17.19 -1.71 2.41
N PHE A 120 17.76 -0.84 3.19
CA PHE A 120 19.20 -0.65 3.28
C PHE A 120 19.65 -0.88 4.71
N SER A 121 20.76 -1.60 4.88
CA SER A 121 21.37 -1.85 6.18
C SER A 121 22.88 -1.73 6.07
N ASP A 122 23.51 -1.10 7.03
CA ASP A 122 24.94 -0.89 7.05
C ASP A 122 25.49 -0.79 8.48
N TYR A 123 26.79 -1.07 8.62
CA TYR A 123 27.58 -0.76 9.81
C TYR A 123 28.31 0.55 9.60
N LEU A 124 28.36 1.40 10.62
CA LEU A 124 29.12 2.65 10.53
C LEU A 124 30.64 2.34 10.40
N PRO A 125 31.32 2.78 9.31
CA PRO A 125 32.66 2.35 8.99
C PRO A 125 33.70 2.54 10.10
N LYS A 126 33.56 3.62 10.88
CA LYS A 126 34.43 3.92 12.03
C LYS A 126 33.99 3.26 13.33
N PHE A 127 32.77 2.73 13.38
CA PHE A 127 32.14 2.17 14.58
C PHE A 127 31.40 0.87 14.24
N PRO A 128 32.11 -0.26 14.08
CA PRO A 128 31.52 -1.53 13.65
C PRO A 128 30.48 -2.12 14.63
N THR A 129 30.39 -1.52 15.82
CA THR A 129 29.35 -1.87 16.81
C THR A 129 28.05 -1.06 16.63
N PHE A 130 28.02 -0.11 15.70
CA PHE A 130 26.81 0.62 15.35
C PHE A 130 26.33 0.17 13.99
N LYS A 131 25.10 -0.32 13.95
CA LYS A 131 24.38 -0.70 12.75
C LYS A 131 23.23 0.29 12.52
N MET A 132 23.08 0.73 11.29
CA MET A 132 21.91 1.48 10.86
C MET A 132 21.09 0.68 9.84
N HIS A 133 19.81 0.94 9.79
CA HIS A 133 18.96 0.46 8.70
C HIS A 133 17.94 1.53 8.32
N MET A 134 17.54 1.50 7.07
CA MET A 134 16.54 2.39 6.51
C MET A 134 15.58 1.56 5.65
N THR A 135 14.30 1.83 5.81
CA THR A 135 13.25 1.30 4.94
C THR A 135 12.54 2.45 4.27
N LEU A 136 12.38 2.37 2.95
CA LEU A 136 11.56 3.28 2.18
C LEU A 136 10.49 2.48 1.48
N VAL A 137 9.24 2.93 1.59
CA VAL A 137 8.09 2.34 0.87
C VAL A 137 7.33 3.46 0.17
N PHE A 138 7.07 3.26 -1.10
CA PHE A 138 6.23 4.12 -1.93
C PHE A 138 5.23 3.26 -2.71
N GLY A 139 3.99 3.72 -2.83
CA GLY A 139 2.97 3.07 -3.63
C GLY A 139 1.93 4.04 -4.14
N THR A 140 1.46 3.82 -5.36
CA THR A 140 0.30 4.56 -5.89
C THR A 140 -0.97 4.16 -5.15
N GLY A 141 -1.97 5.04 -5.12
CA GLY A 141 -3.23 4.77 -4.44
C GLY A 141 -4.05 3.65 -5.08
N PHE A 142 -4.71 2.87 -4.24
CA PHE A 142 -5.73 1.91 -4.66
C PHE A 142 -6.99 2.63 -5.15
N PRO A 143 -7.77 2.03 -6.06
CA PRO A 143 -9.09 2.52 -6.42
C PRO A 143 -10.01 2.62 -5.20
N VAL A 144 -10.75 3.71 -5.10
CA VAL A 144 -11.70 3.97 -4.02
C VAL A 144 -12.89 4.75 -4.56
N GLY A 145 -14.07 4.49 -4.01
CA GLY A 145 -15.28 5.24 -4.30
C GLY A 145 -16.18 5.34 -3.07
N PRO A 146 -17.17 6.23 -3.10
CA PRO A 146 -18.14 6.36 -2.02
C PRO A 146 -18.99 5.08 -1.90
N PRO A 147 -19.40 4.70 -0.66
CA PRO A 147 -20.23 3.52 -0.42
C PRO A 147 -21.56 3.63 -1.14
N GLY A 148 -22.08 2.50 -1.62
CA GLY A 148 -23.36 2.41 -2.31
C GLY A 148 -23.35 2.96 -3.74
N ASN A 149 -22.27 3.57 -4.22
CA ASN A 149 -22.10 3.93 -5.62
C ASN A 149 -21.62 2.73 -6.42
N ASN A 150 -21.96 2.74 -7.68
CA ASN A 150 -21.46 1.74 -8.61
C ASN A 150 -19.99 2.05 -8.93
N ARG A 151 -19.16 1.02 -9.06
CA ARG A 151 -17.71 1.15 -9.33
C ARG A 151 -17.36 1.94 -10.58
N TYR A 152 -18.28 2.11 -11.50
CA TYR A 152 -18.10 2.77 -12.78
C TYR A 152 -18.48 4.25 -12.80
N THR A 153 -19.08 4.81 -11.74
CA THR A 153 -19.49 6.23 -11.74
C THR A 153 -18.50 7.14 -11.03
N ASP A 154 -17.87 6.68 -9.98
CA ASP A 154 -17.05 7.53 -9.10
C ASP A 154 -15.80 6.78 -8.61
N ILE A 155 -14.98 6.27 -9.54
CA ILE A 155 -13.70 5.65 -9.18
C ILE A 155 -12.65 6.74 -9.06
N ASN A 156 -12.22 6.96 -7.82
CA ASN A 156 -11.04 7.76 -7.49
C ASN A 156 -9.91 6.83 -7.03
N ARG A 157 -8.79 7.41 -6.68
CA ARG A 157 -7.70 6.67 -6.03
C ARG A 157 -7.30 7.36 -4.74
N TYR A 158 -6.88 6.55 -3.76
CA TYR A 158 -6.24 7.09 -2.58
C TYR A 158 -4.99 7.90 -2.97
N PRO A 159 -4.58 8.88 -2.17
CA PRO A 159 -3.28 9.52 -2.28
C PRO A 159 -2.14 8.49 -2.24
N PHE A 160 -1.00 8.83 -2.79
CA PHE A 160 0.17 7.98 -2.77
C PHE A 160 0.61 7.67 -1.33
N TYR A 161 0.84 6.40 -1.06
CA TYR A 161 1.47 5.95 0.17
C TYR A 161 2.97 6.19 0.10
N ARG A 162 3.54 6.80 1.12
CA ARG A 162 4.99 7.00 1.22
C ARG A 162 5.42 6.99 2.68
N ARG A 163 6.47 6.23 2.96
CA ARG A 163 6.97 6.11 4.32
C ARG A 163 8.46 5.83 4.30
N VAL A 164 9.17 6.49 5.19
CA VAL A 164 10.59 6.22 5.47
C VAL A 164 10.73 5.93 6.96
N ASP A 165 11.35 4.81 7.26
CA ASP A 165 11.70 4.41 8.61
C ASP A 165 13.23 4.34 8.71
N ILE A 166 13.78 4.74 9.84
CA ILE A 166 15.23 4.66 10.10
C ILE A 166 15.46 4.09 11.50
N GLY A 167 16.47 3.23 11.61
CA GLY A 167 16.86 2.65 12.89
C GLY A 167 18.36 2.64 13.09
N PHE A 168 18.77 2.82 14.32
CA PHE A 168 20.15 2.74 14.78
C PHE A 168 20.23 1.73 15.91
N SER A 169 21.19 0.81 15.80
CA SER A 169 21.42 -0.22 16.83
C SER A 169 22.86 -0.13 17.32
N LYS A 170 23.02 -0.08 18.63
CA LYS A 170 24.32 -0.24 19.28
C LYS A 170 24.44 -1.66 19.78
N ILE A 171 25.48 -2.37 19.32
CA ILE A 171 25.83 -3.72 19.78
C ILE A 171 26.87 -3.54 20.90
N PHE A 172 26.54 -4.01 22.09
CA PHE A 172 27.44 -3.98 23.25
C PHE A 172 28.20 -5.29 23.40
N ASN A 173 27.55 -6.40 23.03
CA ASN A 173 28.12 -7.75 23.04
C ASN A 173 27.45 -8.58 21.96
N ASP A 174 28.20 -9.43 21.26
CA ASP A 174 27.67 -10.40 20.28
C ASP A 174 28.34 -11.76 20.39
N GLU A 175 27.66 -12.81 19.91
CA GLU A 175 28.18 -14.19 19.95
C GLU A 175 29.49 -14.36 19.17
N ASN A 176 29.68 -13.55 18.10
CA ASN A 176 30.86 -13.58 17.24
C ASN A 176 32.04 -12.77 17.81
N ARG A 177 31.93 -12.25 19.01
CA ARG A 177 32.96 -11.48 19.73
C ARG A 177 33.45 -10.23 19.00
N ARG A 178 32.66 -9.69 18.08
CA ARG A 178 32.94 -8.41 17.39
C ARG A 178 32.89 -7.21 18.33
N ALA A 179 32.07 -7.33 19.37
CA ALA A 179 31.95 -6.35 20.43
C ALA A 179 32.04 -7.02 21.79
N LYS A 180 32.79 -6.41 22.70
CA LYS A 180 32.81 -6.76 24.13
C LYS A 180 32.47 -5.51 24.93
N SER A 181 31.58 -5.66 25.89
CA SER A 181 31.26 -4.58 26.82
C SER A 181 32.43 -4.28 27.76
N ARG A 182 32.62 -3.01 28.08
CA ARG A 182 33.52 -2.57 29.13
C ARG A 182 33.11 -3.05 30.52
N PHE A 183 31.81 -3.35 30.70
CA PHE A 183 31.27 -3.80 31.96
C PHE A 183 31.30 -5.33 32.04
N THR A 184 32.08 -5.87 32.97
CA THR A 184 32.29 -7.31 33.17
C THR A 184 30.99 -8.08 33.37
N ALA A 185 30.01 -7.47 34.02
CA ALA A 185 28.69 -8.09 34.24
C ALA A 185 27.92 -8.33 32.95
N LEU A 186 28.06 -7.44 31.96
CA LEU A 186 27.39 -7.58 30.65
C LEU A 186 28.06 -8.64 29.77
N ASN A 187 29.31 -8.98 30.02
CA ASN A 187 30.02 -10.03 29.28
C ASN A 187 29.51 -11.46 29.62
N LYS A 188 28.65 -11.62 30.64
CA LYS A 188 27.94 -12.88 30.91
C LYS A 188 26.80 -13.13 29.92
N LEU A 189 26.32 -12.11 29.22
CA LEU A 189 25.32 -12.24 28.18
C LEU A 189 25.99 -12.69 26.87
N LYS A 190 25.32 -13.58 26.12
CA LYS A 190 25.78 -14.00 24.77
C LYS A 190 25.69 -12.86 23.79
N ALA A 191 24.60 -12.10 23.84
CA ALA A 191 24.42 -10.89 23.04
C ALA A 191 23.65 -9.83 23.80
N LEU A 192 24.01 -8.55 23.56
CA LEU A 192 23.32 -7.38 24.10
C LEU A 192 23.34 -6.27 23.05
N SER A 193 22.18 -5.74 22.73
CA SER A 193 22.04 -4.60 21.82
C SER A 193 20.93 -3.66 22.26
N LEU A 194 21.08 -2.38 21.95
CA LEU A 194 20.09 -1.33 22.10
C LEU A 194 19.79 -0.74 20.73
N SER A 195 18.52 -0.70 20.35
CA SER A 195 18.06 -0.14 19.07
C SER A 195 17.10 1.00 19.31
N LEU A 196 17.30 2.09 18.58
CA LEU A 196 16.37 3.22 18.47
C LEU A 196 15.81 3.24 17.04
N GLU A 197 14.50 3.19 16.91
CA GLU A 197 13.82 3.20 15.62
C GLU A 197 12.87 4.39 15.54
N VAL A 198 12.88 5.08 14.40
CA VAL A 198 11.98 6.17 14.05
C VAL A 198 11.14 5.71 12.89
N PHE A 199 9.88 5.41 13.13
CA PHE A 199 8.91 5.08 12.09
C PHE A 199 8.27 6.34 11.54
N ASN A 200 8.00 6.36 10.24
CA ASN A 200 7.44 7.49 9.52
C ASN A 200 8.23 8.79 9.79
N LEU A 201 9.52 8.76 9.47
CA LEU A 201 10.50 9.82 9.75
C LEU A 201 10.01 11.22 9.34
N PHE A 202 9.35 11.33 8.19
CA PHE A 202 8.86 12.60 7.65
C PHE A 202 7.46 12.98 8.12
N GLN A 203 6.85 12.19 9.01
CA GLN A 203 5.51 12.41 9.55
C GLN A 203 4.44 12.59 8.45
N VAL A 204 4.53 11.76 7.39
CA VAL A 204 3.57 11.80 6.30
C VAL A 204 2.23 11.25 6.76
N ASN A 205 1.16 11.98 6.49
CA ASN A 205 -0.21 11.54 6.75
C ASN A 205 -0.69 10.63 5.63
N ASN A 206 -0.40 9.32 5.74
CA ASN A 206 -0.85 8.32 4.78
C ASN A 206 -2.31 7.98 5.03
N VAL A 207 -3.14 8.13 4.02
CA VAL A 207 -4.57 7.81 4.09
C VAL A 207 -4.76 6.29 4.01
N VAL A 208 -5.49 5.72 4.96
CA VAL A 208 -5.85 4.30 5.00
C VAL A 208 -7.26 4.03 4.52
N SER A 209 -8.18 4.96 4.78
CA SER A 209 -9.58 4.87 4.38
C SER A 209 -10.22 6.24 4.36
N TYR A 210 -11.44 6.31 3.85
CA TYR A 210 -12.31 7.48 3.99
C TYR A 210 -13.52 7.13 4.83
N THR A 211 -13.89 8.01 5.76
CA THR A 211 -15.24 8.06 6.35
C THR A 211 -16.10 8.94 5.46
N TRP A 212 -17.12 8.36 4.86
CA TRP A 212 -18.00 9.09 3.95
C TRP A 212 -19.16 9.73 4.70
N VAL A 213 -19.32 11.03 4.52
CA VAL A 213 -20.43 11.81 5.06
C VAL A 213 -21.23 12.39 3.90
N SER A 214 -22.55 12.52 4.07
CA SER A 214 -23.43 13.12 3.05
C SER A 214 -24.01 14.40 3.58
N ASP A 215 -24.09 15.42 2.73
CA ASP A 215 -24.83 16.64 3.03
C ASP A 215 -26.35 16.43 2.82
N VAL A 216 -27.10 17.51 3.06
CA VAL A 216 -28.56 17.52 2.92
C VAL A 216 -29.03 17.33 1.46
N TYR A 217 -28.14 17.54 0.49
CA TYR A 217 -28.42 17.35 -0.94
C TYR A 217 -27.99 15.97 -1.44
N GLY A 218 -27.44 15.12 -0.57
CA GLY A 218 -26.95 13.77 -0.91
C GLY A 218 -25.55 13.76 -1.52
N THR A 219 -24.82 14.87 -1.53
CA THR A 219 -23.43 14.92 -1.97
C THR A 219 -22.54 14.24 -0.93
N LYS A 220 -21.68 13.33 -1.37
CA LYS A 220 -20.82 12.56 -0.49
C LYS A 220 -19.42 13.18 -0.43
N TYR A 221 -18.91 13.34 0.78
CA TYR A 221 -17.58 13.85 1.09
C TYR A 221 -16.76 12.79 1.80
N GLY A 222 -15.57 12.52 1.31
CA GLY A 222 -14.62 11.58 1.93
C GLY A 222 -13.75 12.29 2.96
N VAL A 223 -13.96 12.02 4.24
CA VAL A 223 -13.09 12.48 5.33
C VAL A 223 -11.97 11.45 5.51
N PRO A 224 -10.69 11.83 5.32
CA PRO A 224 -9.60 10.88 5.35
C PRO A 224 -9.30 10.39 6.77
N ASN A 225 -9.12 9.08 6.90
CA ASN A 225 -8.55 8.46 8.09
C ASN A 225 -7.08 8.18 7.80
N TYR A 226 -6.21 8.60 8.71
CA TYR A 226 -4.77 8.49 8.52
C TYR A 226 -4.19 7.34 9.33
N LEU A 227 -3.15 6.73 8.77
CA LEU A 227 -2.29 5.83 9.52
C LEU A 227 -1.51 6.61 10.59
N THR A 228 -0.95 5.87 11.53
CA THR A 228 -0.16 6.44 12.63
C THR A 228 0.95 7.36 12.10
N GLY A 229 1.08 8.52 12.71
CA GLY A 229 2.15 9.47 12.44
C GLY A 229 3.53 8.95 12.84
N ARG A 230 4.47 9.86 13.10
CA ARG A 230 5.81 9.48 13.56
C ARG A 230 5.76 8.77 14.90
N GLN A 231 6.50 7.66 15.01
CA GLN A 231 6.66 6.90 16.25
C GLN A 231 8.14 6.68 16.55
N LEU A 232 8.48 6.71 17.83
CA LEU A 232 9.78 6.36 18.33
C LEU A 232 9.67 5.03 19.09
N SER A 233 10.57 4.10 18.80
CA SER A 233 10.65 2.80 19.46
C SER A 233 12.06 2.61 20.00
N LEU A 234 12.17 2.25 21.27
CA LEU A 234 13.42 1.85 21.90
C LEU A 234 13.33 0.38 22.26
N ARG A 235 14.28 -0.41 21.77
CA ARG A 235 14.34 -1.85 22.01
C ARG A 235 15.67 -2.23 22.65
N LEU A 236 15.60 -2.87 23.80
CA LEU A 236 16.73 -3.56 24.41
C LEU A 236 16.59 -5.07 24.17
N SER A 237 17.60 -5.68 23.56
CA SER A 237 17.64 -7.12 23.30
C SER A 237 18.82 -7.73 24.03
N ALA A 238 18.55 -8.74 24.88
CA ALA A 238 19.56 -9.49 25.63
C ALA A 238 19.36 -10.98 25.42
N LYS A 239 20.47 -11.71 25.14
CA LYS A 239 20.51 -13.17 25.02
C LYS A 239 21.43 -13.73 26.08
N PHE A 240 20.93 -14.69 26.85
CA PHE A 240 21.64 -15.36 27.93
C PHE A 240 22.30 -16.66 27.48
#